data_6e71cd6d7f9efeed64a6ad2a851845a8
#
_entry.id   6e71cd6d7f9efeed64a6ad2a851845a8
#
_cell.length_a   1.000
_cell.length_b   1.000
_cell.length_c   1.000
_cell.angle_alpha   90.00
_cell.angle_beta   90.00
_cell.angle_gamma   90.00
#
_symmetry.space_group_name_H-M   'P 1'
#
loop_
_entity.id
_entity.type
_entity.pdbx_description
1 polymer ?
#
loop_
_entity_poly.entity_id
_entity_poly.type
_entity_poly.pdbx_seq_one_letter_code
_entity_poly.pdbx_strand_id
1 'polypeptide(L)'
;MQNTPFRQIRALHDDEFVRVYQAYSDDIADKAVQANSFEAPRAAGIWSAERMTWIKPSAVWMAYRCGWSTMKDKKQALVLALDLSRARFQEMMMGARLAHGGESGKGTCKDAPVVVQWDPEREMFHEAEAKQVLTRGLTDVRSIQIGLRGPSVAMLLDPTFVLRITDVTEDFREAASKLAANDKTAAAAALWRHGAERPMELPAPLRAVLGMDVEAPPAAEVTGRVAVAADADVSTTEASATAAAPTSEAVAAGGKQQLPAGCATLLREAKQN
;
A
#
# COMPACT_ATOMS: atom_id res chain seq x y z
N MET A 1 33.86 -5.58 1.00
CA MET A 1 32.41 -5.53 1.28
C MET A 1 31.80 -4.55 0.29
N GLN A 2 30.85 -4.97 -0.54
CA GLN A 2 30.13 -4.01 -1.40
C GLN A 2 29.31 -3.09 -0.49
N ASN A 3 29.51 -1.78 -0.63
CA ASN A 3 28.78 -0.79 0.13
C ASN A 3 27.31 -0.79 -0.36
N THR A 4 26.36 -1.08 0.52
CA THR A 4 24.92 -1.05 0.17
C THR A 4 24.56 0.39 -0.17
N PRO A 5 23.94 0.67 -1.35
CA PRO A 5 23.51 2.01 -1.68
C PRO A 5 22.54 2.57 -0.64
N PHE A 6 22.65 3.86 -0.33
CA PHE A 6 21.80 4.53 0.66
C PHE A 6 20.30 4.42 0.33
N ARG A 7 19.94 4.54 -0.96
CA ARG A 7 18.57 4.33 -1.46
C ARG A 7 18.57 3.15 -2.42
N GLN A 8 17.87 2.08 -2.06
CA GLN A 8 17.77 0.89 -2.87
C GLN A 8 16.37 0.29 -2.74
N ILE A 9 15.73 -0.04 -3.87
CA ILE A 9 14.51 -0.82 -3.85
C ILE A 9 14.90 -2.29 -3.68
N ARG A 10 14.47 -2.87 -2.57
CA ARG A 10 14.55 -4.31 -2.29
C ARG A 10 13.15 -4.87 -2.34
N ALA A 11 12.95 -5.91 -3.13
CA ALA A 11 11.65 -6.55 -3.32
C ALA A 11 11.84 -8.02 -3.67
N LEU A 12 10.83 -8.84 -3.46
CA LEU A 12 10.70 -10.09 -4.20
C LEU A 12 10.28 -9.73 -5.63
N HIS A 13 11.08 -10.10 -6.61
CA HIS A 13 10.81 -9.80 -8.02
C HIS A 13 11.46 -10.81 -8.94
N ASP A 14 10.99 -10.88 -10.17
CA ASP A 14 11.65 -11.51 -11.32
C ASP A 14 11.53 -10.61 -12.55
N ASP A 15 11.52 -11.18 -13.75
CA ASP A 15 11.38 -10.42 -14.99
C ASP A 15 9.92 -10.01 -15.28
N GLU A 16 8.96 -10.67 -14.66
CA GLU A 16 7.53 -10.46 -14.89
C GLU A 16 6.90 -9.55 -13.82
N PHE A 17 7.26 -9.73 -12.55
CA PHE A 17 6.62 -9.02 -11.44
C PHE A 17 7.58 -8.39 -10.44
N VAL A 18 7.03 -7.46 -9.67
CA VAL A 18 7.58 -6.94 -8.42
C VAL A 18 6.52 -7.03 -7.34
N ARG A 19 6.87 -7.61 -6.19
CA ARG A 19 5.97 -7.74 -5.03
C ARG A 19 6.00 -6.50 -4.16
N VAL A 20 4.81 -6.04 -3.80
CA VAL A 20 4.60 -5.00 -2.79
C VAL A 20 3.57 -5.47 -1.78
N TYR A 21 3.51 -4.80 -0.64
CA TYR A 21 2.62 -5.17 0.47
C TYR A 21 1.69 -4.02 0.84
N GLN A 22 0.48 -4.40 1.27
CA GLN A 22 -0.51 -3.52 1.90
C GLN A 22 -1.21 -4.26 3.04
N ALA A 23 -1.69 -3.52 4.05
CA ALA A 23 -2.54 -4.09 5.09
C ALA A 23 -3.94 -3.50 5.04
N TYR A 24 -4.94 -4.36 5.25
CA TYR A 24 -6.36 -4.03 5.17
C TYR A 24 -7.16 -4.69 6.31
N SER A 25 -8.42 -4.26 6.44
CA SER A 25 -9.42 -5.00 7.23
C SER A 25 -9.78 -6.32 6.55
N ASP A 26 -10.29 -7.25 7.33
CA ASP A 26 -10.72 -8.58 6.87
C ASP A 26 -11.65 -8.48 5.66
N ASP A 27 -12.70 -7.64 5.75
CA ASP A 27 -13.70 -7.48 4.69
C ASP A 27 -13.10 -7.09 3.32
N ILE A 28 -12.09 -6.22 3.32
CA ILE A 28 -11.41 -5.77 2.09
C ILE A 28 -10.48 -6.88 1.59
N ALA A 29 -9.68 -7.45 2.50
CA ALA A 29 -8.66 -8.42 2.16
C ALA A 29 -9.27 -9.69 1.59
N ASP A 30 -10.28 -10.27 2.26
CA ASP A 30 -10.95 -11.50 1.84
C ASP A 30 -11.56 -11.36 0.44
N LYS A 31 -12.27 -10.25 0.18
CA LYS A 31 -12.86 -9.99 -1.13
C LYS A 31 -11.79 -9.79 -2.22
N ALA A 32 -10.71 -9.09 -1.89
CA ALA A 32 -9.63 -8.83 -2.84
C ALA A 32 -8.90 -10.13 -3.21
N VAL A 33 -8.60 -10.99 -2.24
CA VAL A 33 -7.94 -12.28 -2.46
C VAL A 33 -8.85 -13.22 -3.25
N GLN A 34 -10.12 -13.36 -2.84
CA GLN A 34 -11.08 -14.25 -3.51
C GLN A 34 -11.28 -13.88 -4.99
N ALA A 35 -11.34 -12.59 -5.29
CA ALA A 35 -11.54 -12.09 -6.65
C ALA A 35 -10.22 -11.89 -7.42
N ASN A 36 -9.07 -12.02 -6.77
CA ASN A 36 -7.76 -11.59 -7.27
C ASN A 36 -7.81 -10.13 -7.80
N SER A 37 -8.59 -9.26 -7.16
CA SER A 37 -8.83 -7.89 -7.64
C SER A 37 -9.45 -7.02 -6.55
N PHE A 38 -9.12 -5.72 -6.53
CA PHE A 38 -9.81 -4.73 -5.70
C PHE A 38 -11.18 -4.29 -6.25
N GLU A 39 -11.61 -4.78 -7.42
CA GLU A 39 -12.95 -4.50 -7.95
C GLU A 39 -14.05 -5.03 -7.03
N ALA A 40 -13.89 -6.21 -6.43
CA ALA A 40 -14.90 -6.77 -5.54
C ALA A 40 -15.11 -5.93 -4.27
N PRO A 41 -14.08 -5.53 -3.49
CA PRO A 41 -14.28 -4.64 -2.37
C PRO A 41 -14.71 -3.22 -2.79
N ARG A 42 -14.32 -2.74 -3.99
CA ARG A 42 -14.82 -1.47 -4.55
C ARG A 42 -16.31 -1.54 -4.84
N ALA A 43 -16.77 -2.58 -5.51
CA ALA A 43 -18.19 -2.79 -5.80
C ALA A 43 -19.03 -2.94 -4.53
N ALA A 44 -18.44 -3.47 -3.44
CA ALA A 44 -19.05 -3.54 -2.12
C ALA A 44 -19.05 -2.20 -1.36
N GLY A 45 -18.45 -1.14 -1.90
CA GLY A 45 -18.39 0.19 -1.28
C GLY A 45 -17.44 0.30 -0.08
N ILE A 46 -16.57 -0.70 0.16
CA ILE A 46 -15.65 -0.74 1.30
C ILE A 46 -14.21 -0.36 0.93
N TRP A 47 -13.90 -0.24 -0.34
CA TRP A 47 -12.63 0.23 -0.86
C TRP A 47 -12.87 1.29 -1.96
N SER A 48 -12.03 2.32 -2.02
CA SER A 48 -12.19 3.44 -2.97
C SER A 48 -10.89 3.74 -3.70
N ALA A 49 -10.97 3.88 -5.02
CA ALA A 49 -9.87 4.35 -5.87
C ALA A 49 -9.61 5.87 -5.72
N GLU A 50 -10.49 6.62 -5.06
CA GLU A 50 -10.33 8.07 -4.85
C GLU A 50 -9.43 8.39 -3.66
N ARG A 51 -9.24 7.44 -2.75
CA ARG A 51 -8.36 7.60 -1.59
C ARG A 51 -6.92 7.29 -1.96
N MET A 52 -6.01 8.18 -1.54
CA MET A 52 -4.58 7.86 -1.59
C MET A 52 -4.28 6.57 -0.82
N THR A 53 -3.49 5.71 -1.42
CA THR A 53 -3.01 4.48 -0.78
C THR A 53 -1.50 4.35 -0.89
N TRP A 54 -0.90 3.56 0.00
CA TRP A 54 0.54 3.34 0.05
C TRP A 54 0.87 1.87 -0.17
N ILE A 55 1.84 1.60 -1.05
CA ILE A 55 2.41 0.28 -1.29
C ILE A 55 3.89 0.26 -0.87
N LYS A 56 4.37 -0.86 -0.38
CA LYS A 56 5.72 -1.02 0.17
C LYS A 56 6.35 -2.33 -0.28
N PRO A 57 7.53 -2.31 -0.94
CA PRO A 57 8.22 -3.54 -1.34
C PRO A 57 8.84 -4.31 -0.17
N SER A 58 9.25 -3.62 0.92
CA SER A 58 9.88 -4.27 2.07
C SER A 58 8.83 -4.90 3.01
N ALA A 59 8.90 -6.22 3.20
CA ALA A 59 8.05 -6.95 4.14
C ALA A 59 8.34 -6.55 5.60
N VAL A 60 9.60 -6.36 5.97
CA VAL A 60 9.95 -5.96 7.34
C VAL A 60 9.43 -4.56 7.65
N TRP A 61 9.50 -3.63 6.68
CA TRP A 61 8.91 -2.31 6.84
C TRP A 61 7.38 -2.39 6.97
N MET A 62 6.73 -3.27 6.17
CA MET A 62 5.28 -3.50 6.28
C MET A 62 4.92 -4.14 7.62
N ALA A 63 5.71 -5.11 8.10
CA ALA A 63 5.53 -5.73 9.42
C ALA A 63 5.58 -4.69 10.55
N TYR A 64 6.54 -3.77 10.50
CA TYR A 64 6.58 -2.63 11.41
C TYR A 64 5.29 -1.81 11.34
N ARG A 65 4.83 -1.49 10.13
CA ARG A 65 3.68 -0.59 9.93
C ARG A 65 2.36 -1.21 10.43
N CYS A 66 2.14 -2.50 10.20
CA CYS A 66 0.93 -3.22 10.63
C CYS A 66 1.08 -3.95 11.97
N GLY A 67 2.22 -3.77 12.66
CA GLY A 67 2.49 -4.47 13.92
C GLY A 67 2.49 -5.99 13.78
N TRP A 68 3.07 -6.51 12.69
CA TRP A 68 3.12 -7.95 12.39
C TRP A 68 1.73 -8.60 12.27
N SER A 69 0.69 -7.82 12.00
CA SER A 69 -0.70 -8.32 11.99
C SER A 69 -1.15 -8.95 13.30
N THR A 70 -0.48 -8.61 14.42
CA THR A 70 -0.82 -9.05 15.77
C THR A 70 -1.48 -7.94 16.59
N MET A 71 -1.57 -6.73 16.06
CA MET A 71 -2.18 -5.58 16.70
C MET A 71 -3.70 -5.63 16.62
N LYS A 72 -4.36 -4.90 17.54
CA LYS A 72 -5.83 -4.78 17.57
C LYS A 72 -6.40 -3.80 16.54
N ASP A 73 -5.58 -3.26 15.64
CA ASP A 73 -6.07 -2.39 14.56
C ASP A 73 -6.76 -3.20 13.48
N LYS A 74 -8.08 -3.25 13.55
CA LYS A 74 -8.92 -3.95 12.58
C LYS A 74 -8.77 -3.43 11.15
N LYS A 75 -8.28 -2.20 10.96
CA LYS A 75 -8.04 -1.63 9.63
C LYS A 75 -6.77 -2.13 8.97
N GLN A 76 -5.91 -2.82 9.73
CA GLN A 76 -4.64 -3.39 9.29
C GLN A 76 -4.48 -4.85 9.76
N ALA A 77 -5.58 -5.58 9.82
CA ALA A 77 -5.63 -6.93 10.38
C ALA A 77 -4.97 -7.99 9.49
N LEU A 78 -5.11 -7.85 8.17
CA LEU A 78 -4.57 -8.77 7.18
C LEU A 78 -3.55 -8.08 6.27
N VAL A 79 -2.49 -8.80 5.93
CA VAL A 79 -1.44 -8.32 5.02
C VAL A 79 -1.57 -9.00 3.67
N LEU A 80 -1.73 -8.20 2.63
CA LEU A 80 -1.76 -8.66 1.25
C LEU A 80 -0.43 -8.41 0.56
N ALA A 81 0.07 -9.43 -0.13
CA ALA A 81 1.12 -9.33 -1.13
C ALA A 81 0.47 -9.11 -2.51
N LEU A 82 0.90 -8.06 -3.21
CA LEU A 82 0.47 -7.73 -4.56
C LEU A 82 1.65 -7.94 -5.50
N ASP A 83 1.54 -8.87 -6.43
CA ASP A 83 2.49 -9.05 -7.52
C ASP A 83 2.08 -8.12 -8.67
N LEU A 84 2.84 -7.05 -8.85
CA LEU A 84 2.59 -6.02 -9.88
C LEU A 84 3.43 -6.31 -11.12
N SER A 85 2.88 -6.11 -12.32
CA SER A 85 3.65 -6.16 -13.56
C SER A 85 4.89 -5.29 -13.46
N ARG A 86 6.09 -5.88 -13.56
CA ARG A 86 7.36 -5.17 -13.41
C ARG A 86 7.53 -4.05 -14.43
N ALA A 87 7.17 -4.29 -15.67
CA ALA A 87 7.27 -3.29 -16.74
C ALA A 87 6.36 -2.09 -16.44
N ARG A 88 5.09 -2.33 -16.10
CA ARG A 88 4.13 -1.29 -15.80
C ARG A 88 4.42 -0.58 -14.47
N PHE A 89 5.00 -1.29 -13.49
CA PHE A 89 5.49 -0.67 -12.27
C PHE A 89 6.60 0.35 -12.57
N GLN A 90 7.59 -0.01 -13.40
CA GLN A 90 8.65 0.91 -13.79
C GLN A 90 8.11 2.11 -14.59
N GLU A 91 7.17 1.89 -15.50
CA GLU A 91 6.48 2.96 -16.24
C GLU A 91 5.74 3.92 -15.30
N MET A 92 4.95 3.40 -14.37
CA MET A 92 4.25 4.19 -13.34
C MET A 92 5.24 5.03 -12.52
N MET A 93 6.37 4.44 -12.12
CA MET A 93 7.38 5.10 -11.30
C MET A 93 8.14 6.21 -12.03
N MET A 94 8.16 6.24 -13.37
CA MET A 94 8.70 7.37 -14.14
C MET A 94 7.94 8.69 -13.90
N GLY A 95 6.66 8.60 -13.52
CA GLY A 95 5.84 9.76 -13.13
C GLY A 95 5.97 10.19 -11.66
N ALA A 96 6.81 9.54 -10.87
CA ALA A 96 6.91 9.77 -9.44
C ALA A 96 7.52 11.15 -9.08
N ARG A 97 7.14 11.65 -7.90
CA ARG A 97 7.75 12.81 -7.26
C ARG A 97 8.19 12.45 -5.85
N LEU A 98 9.34 12.97 -5.43
CA LEU A 98 9.84 12.78 -4.07
C LEU A 98 9.04 13.63 -3.08
N ALA A 99 8.61 13.04 -1.97
CA ALA A 99 7.87 13.73 -0.90
C ALA A 99 8.75 14.78 -0.19
N HIS A 100 10.05 14.46 0.00
CA HIS A 100 11.02 15.32 0.68
C HIS A 100 12.39 15.25 -0.03
N GLY A 101 13.08 16.39 -0.16
CA GLY A 101 14.50 16.41 -0.53
C GLY A 101 14.84 16.27 -2.02
N GLY A 102 13.94 16.61 -2.94
CA GLY A 102 14.35 16.86 -4.32
C GLY A 102 14.94 18.28 -4.44
N GLU A 103 16.05 18.45 -5.16
CA GLU A 103 16.66 19.77 -5.44
C GLU A 103 15.71 20.75 -6.15
N SER A 104 14.61 20.25 -6.67
CA SER A 104 13.51 21.05 -7.26
C SER A 104 12.47 21.43 -6.22
N GLY A 105 12.87 22.03 -5.12
CA GLY A 105 12.05 22.41 -3.96
C GLY A 105 10.85 23.35 -4.21
N LYS A 106 10.19 23.34 -5.37
CA LYS A 106 9.04 24.18 -5.72
C LYS A 106 7.87 23.47 -6.42
N GLY A 107 7.88 22.16 -6.54
CA GLY A 107 6.69 21.42 -6.96
C GLY A 107 6.03 20.78 -5.75
N THR A 108 4.85 21.25 -5.35
CA THR A 108 4.08 20.56 -4.32
C THR A 108 3.78 19.15 -4.82
N CYS A 109 4.28 18.11 -4.16
CA CYS A 109 3.91 16.72 -4.43
C CYS A 109 2.42 16.44 -4.17
N LYS A 110 1.64 17.50 -3.85
CA LYS A 110 0.21 17.41 -3.54
C LYS A 110 -0.63 16.86 -4.69
N ASP A 111 -0.25 17.17 -5.93
CA ASP A 111 -1.01 16.79 -7.12
C ASP A 111 -0.34 15.66 -7.93
N ALA A 112 0.80 15.14 -7.46
CA ALA A 112 1.48 14.06 -8.16
C ALA A 112 0.70 12.75 -8.02
N PRO A 113 0.46 12.01 -9.13
CA PRO A 113 -0.24 10.74 -9.08
C PRO A 113 0.57 9.66 -8.32
N VAL A 114 1.89 9.77 -8.35
CA VAL A 114 2.80 8.88 -7.62
C VAL A 114 3.74 9.72 -6.76
N VAL A 115 3.77 9.44 -5.47
CA VAL A 115 4.65 10.10 -4.50
C VAL A 115 5.57 9.06 -3.88
N VAL A 116 6.86 9.36 -3.86
CA VAL A 116 7.87 8.47 -3.27
C VAL A 116 8.42 9.08 -1.99
N GLN A 117 8.47 8.28 -0.95
CA GLN A 117 9.09 8.60 0.32
C GLN A 117 10.17 7.55 0.63
N TRP A 118 11.36 8.03 1.03
CA TRP A 118 12.46 7.19 1.48
C TRP A 118 12.56 7.25 3.00
N ASP A 119 12.16 6.15 3.64
CA ASP A 119 12.21 5.99 5.10
C ASP A 119 13.44 5.19 5.53
N PRO A 120 13.83 5.23 6.81
CA PRO A 120 14.79 4.26 7.34
C PRO A 120 14.33 2.83 7.02
N GLU A 121 15.21 2.02 6.39
CA GLU A 121 14.92 0.59 6.25
C GLU A 121 14.90 -0.05 7.63
N ARG A 122 14.24 -1.19 7.74
CA ARG A 122 14.09 -1.92 9.00
C ARG A 122 14.66 -3.31 8.91
N GLU A 123 15.25 -3.74 10.01
CA GLU A 123 15.65 -5.14 10.18
C GLU A 123 14.78 -5.82 11.24
N MET A 124 14.68 -7.14 11.15
CA MET A 124 14.12 -7.96 12.20
C MET A 124 15.03 -7.90 13.43
N PHE A 125 14.47 -7.51 14.56
CA PHE A 125 15.18 -7.29 15.79
C PHE A 125 14.32 -7.73 16.97
N HIS A 126 14.92 -8.44 17.93
CA HIS A 126 14.25 -8.84 19.16
C HIS A 126 14.88 -8.10 20.35
N GLU A 127 14.05 -7.38 21.09
CA GLU A 127 14.43 -6.75 22.36
C GLU A 127 13.45 -7.20 23.44
N ALA A 128 13.93 -8.08 24.33
CA ALA A 128 13.08 -8.71 25.34
C ALA A 128 12.58 -7.73 26.40
N GLU A 129 13.36 -6.68 26.71
CA GLU A 129 13.07 -5.73 27.79
C GLU A 129 12.14 -4.59 27.36
N ALA A 130 12.09 -4.24 26.08
CA ALA A 130 11.29 -3.12 25.54
C ALA A 130 9.99 -3.60 24.91
N LYS A 131 9.08 -4.23 25.64
CA LYS A 131 7.74 -4.64 25.19
C LYS A 131 7.73 -5.38 23.84
N GLN A 132 8.69 -6.27 23.63
CA GLN A 132 8.81 -7.10 22.43
C GLN A 132 8.93 -6.26 21.14
N VAL A 133 9.85 -5.32 21.10
CA VAL A 133 10.20 -4.65 19.85
C VAL A 133 10.78 -5.68 18.88
N LEU A 134 10.11 -5.88 17.75
CA LEU A 134 10.48 -6.91 16.77
C LEU A 134 11.11 -6.33 15.50
N THR A 135 11.28 -5.02 15.42
CA THR A 135 11.98 -4.35 14.31
C THR A 135 12.82 -3.19 14.83
N ARG A 136 13.93 -2.93 14.14
CA ARG A 136 14.79 -1.78 14.37
C ARG A 136 15.04 -1.03 13.06
N GLY A 137 15.00 0.31 13.09
CA GLY A 137 15.34 1.16 11.95
C GLY A 137 16.85 1.16 11.70
N LEU A 138 17.23 1.14 10.41
CA LEU A 138 18.61 1.28 9.96
C LEU A 138 18.88 2.76 9.60
N THR A 139 20.08 3.25 9.90
CA THR A 139 20.46 4.64 9.65
C THR A 139 21.08 4.85 8.28
N ASP A 140 21.72 3.83 7.75
CA ASP A 140 22.58 3.83 6.57
C ASP A 140 21.90 3.32 5.29
N VAL A 141 20.67 2.82 5.40
CA VAL A 141 19.87 2.31 4.28
C VAL A 141 18.43 2.85 4.34
N ARG A 142 17.87 3.18 3.19
CA ARG A 142 16.49 3.64 3.05
C ARG A 142 15.63 2.62 2.32
N SER A 143 14.39 2.51 2.78
CA SER A 143 13.31 1.76 2.15
C SER A 143 12.34 2.71 1.45
N ILE A 144 11.75 2.26 0.35
CA ILE A 144 10.80 3.06 -0.41
C ILE A 144 9.36 2.81 0.05
N GLN A 145 8.61 3.89 0.24
CA GLN A 145 7.15 3.89 0.24
C GLN A 145 6.65 4.59 -1.02
N ILE A 146 5.62 4.06 -1.63
CA ILE A 146 5.04 4.55 -2.87
C ILE A 146 3.58 4.89 -2.59
N GLY A 147 3.28 6.18 -2.59
CA GLY A 147 1.92 6.70 -2.43
C GLY A 147 1.26 6.86 -3.80
N LEU A 148 0.10 6.27 -3.98
CA LEU A 148 -0.69 6.31 -5.20
C LEU A 148 -1.89 7.23 -5.01
N ARG A 149 -2.20 8.08 -6.01
CA ARG A 149 -3.33 8.99 -6.02
C ARG A 149 -4.06 8.97 -7.36
N GLY A 150 -5.36 9.18 -7.34
CA GLY A 150 -6.18 9.30 -8.54
C GLY A 150 -5.95 8.17 -9.54
N PRO A 151 -5.51 8.46 -10.78
CA PRO A 151 -5.31 7.44 -11.81
C PRO A 151 -4.39 6.30 -11.40
N SER A 152 -3.37 6.58 -10.56
CA SER A 152 -2.44 5.55 -10.11
C SER A 152 -3.05 4.59 -9.08
N VAL A 153 -4.05 5.03 -8.29
CA VAL A 153 -4.83 4.11 -7.45
C VAL A 153 -5.71 3.22 -8.32
N ALA A 154 -6.32 3.78 -9.36
CA ALA A 154 -7.16 3.01 -10.29
C ALA A 154 -6.38 1.88 -11.01
N MET A 155 -5.05 2.00 -11.16
CA MET A 155 -4.23 0.90 -11.68
C MET A 155 -4.33 -0.37 -10.82
N LEU A 156 -4.62 -0.25 -9.52
CA LEU A 156 -4.82 -1.42 -8.65
C LEU A 156 -6.06 -2.25 -9.01
N LEU A 157 -6.95 -1.72 -9.83
CA LEU A 157 -8.13 -2.43 -10.36
C LEU A 157 -7.82 -3.17 -11.68
N ASP A 158 -6.69 -2.85 -12.33
CA ASP A 158 -6.31 -3.38 -13.64
C ASP A 158 -5.61 -4.74 -13.48
N PRO A 159 -6.18 -5.85 -13.99
CA PRO A 159 -5.59 -7.18 -13.89
C PRO A 159 -4.29 -7.34 -14.70
N THR A 160 -3.98 -6.40 -15.61
CA THR A 160 -2.69 -6.39 -16.31
C THR A 160 -1.61 -5.63 -15.53
N PHE A 161 -1.97 -4.92 -14.46
CA PHE A 161 -1.06 -4.30 -13.52
C PHE A 161 -0.91 -5.14 -12.25
N VAL A 162 -2.01 -5.52 -11.60
CA VAL A 162 -2.02 -6.42 -10.44
C VAL A 162 -2.23 -7.84 -10.93
N LEU A 163 -1.13 -8.59 -11.05
CA LEU A 163 -1.14 -9.95 -11.59
C LEU A 163 -1.67 -10.96 -10.56
N ARG A 164 -1.38 -10.73 -9.27
CA ARG A 164 -1.78 -11.62 -8.19
C ARG A 164 -1.94 -10.87 -6.88
N ILE A 165 -2.94 -11.27 -6.11
CA ILE A 165 -3.16 -10.85 -4.72
C ILE A 165 -3.13 -12.10 -3.84
N THR A 166 -2.25 -12.11 -2.84
CA THR A 166 -2.08 -13.25 -1.92
C THR A 166 -2.19 -12.75 -0.47
N ASP A 167 -2.97 -13.43 0.35
CA ASP A 167 -2.92 -13.22 1.80
C ASP A 167 -1.64 -13.86 2.35
N VAL A 168 -0.79 -13.05 2.96
CA VAL A 168 0.47 -13.45 3.61
C VAL A 168 0.46 -13.18 5.12
N THR A 169 -0.71 -12.99 5.68
CA THR A 169 -0.91 -12.63 7.09
C THR A 169 -0.25 -13.64 8.02
N GLU A 170 -0.43 -14.93 7.76
CA GLU A 170 0.13 -15.98 8.59
C GLU A 170 1.65 -16.03 8.53
N ASP A 171 2.28 -15.66 7.40
CA ASP A 171 3.73 -15.56 7.30
C ASP A 171 4.28 -14.48 8.24
N PHE A 172 3.57 -13.34 8.33
CA PHE A 172 3.92 -12.25 9.24
C PHE A 172 3.73 -12.65 10.71
N ARG A 173 2.62 -13.31 11.05
CA ARG A 173 2.32 -13.77 12.41
C ARG A 173 3.30 -14.83 12.87
N GLU A 174 3.60 -15.80 12.01
CA GLU A 174 4.59 -16.83 12.31
C GLU A 174 5.98 -16.22 12.50
N ALA A 175 6.40 -15.31 11.63
CA ALA A 175 7.67 -14.60 11.77
C ALA A 175 7.75 -13.84 13.09
N ALA A 176 6.68 -13.14 13.51
CA ALA A 176 6.61 -12.48 14.81
C ALA A 176 6.76 -13.45 15.97
N SER A 177 6.10 -14.60 15.93
CA SER A 177 6.19 -15.64 16.94
C SER A 177 7.61 -16.19 17.06
N LYS A 178 8.29 -16.45 15.94
CA LYS A 178 9.69 -16.90 15.92
C LYS A 178 10.64 -15.83 16.45
N LEU A 179 10.42 -14.55 16.10
CA LEU A 179 11.21 -13.44 16.65
C LEU A 179 11.01 -13.29 18.15
N ALA A 180 9.79 -13.42 18.65
CA ALA A 180 9.51 -13.38 20.08
C ALA A 180 10.23 -14.52 20.85
N ALA A 181 10.46 -15.66 20.18
CA ALA A 181 11.27 -16.75 20.67
C ALA A 181 12.79 -16.56 20.43
N ASN A 182 13.21 -15.38 19.96
CA ASN A 182 14.59 -15.02 19.59
C ASN A 182 15.21 -15.92 18.49
N ASP A 183 14.38 -16.48 17.63
CA ASP A 183 14.81 -17.28 16.46
C ASP A 183 14.66 -16.45 15.16
N LYS A 184 15.67 -15.59 14.90
CA LYS A 184 15.70 -14.74 13.72
C LYS A 184 15.77 -15.53 12.42
N THR A 185 16.40 -16.70 12.44
CA THR A 185 16.54 -17.55 11.24
C THR A 185 15.19 -18.15 10.84
N ALA A 186 14.47 -18.72 11.80
CA ALA A 186 13.14 -19.26 11.54
C ALA A 186 12.14 -18.13 11.17
N ALA A 187 12.26 -16.96 11.80
CA ALA A 187 11.45 -15.80 11.44
C ALA A 187 11.68 -15.35 10.00
N ALA A 188 12.93 -15.31 9.56
CA ALA A 188 13.29 -14.99 8.17
C ALA A 188 12.72 -16.04 7.19
N ALA A 189 12.83 -17.32 7.53
CA ALA A 189 12.27 -18.41 6.72
C ALA A 189 10.74 -18.34 6.61
N ALA A 190 10.05 -17.93 7.66
CA ALA A 190 8.61 -17.72 7.65
C ALA A 190 8.22 -16.51 6.79
N LEU A 191 8.81 -15.33 7.07
CA LEU A 191 8.46 -14.08 6.37
C LEU A 191 8.72 -14.15 4.87
N TRP A 192 9.77 -14.83 4.45
CA TRP A 192 10.19 -14.93 3.05
C TRP A 192 10.01 -16.35 2.47
N ARG A 193 9.01 -17.12 2.95
CA ARG A 193 8.76 -18.47 2.44
C ARG A 193 8.42 -18.52 0.94
N HIS A 194 7.92 -17.43 0.39
CA HIS A 194 7.60 -17.29 -1.04
C HIS A 194 8.75 -16.73 -1.88
N GLY A 195 9.89 -16.46 -1.27
CA GLY A 195 11.09 -15.92 -1.90
C GLY A 195 11.65 -14.72 -1.16
N ALA A 196 12.99 -14.60 -1.16
CA ALA A 196 13.68 -13.50 -0.49
C ALA A 196 13.65 -12.20 -1.31
N GLU A 197 13.56 -11.09 -0.60
CA GLU A 197 13.74 -9.77 -1.19
C GLU A 197 15.20 -9.57 -1.61
N ARG A 198 15.40 -9.03 -2.80
CA ARG A 198 16.72 -8.71 -3.35
C ARG A 198 16.72 -7.33 -3.99
N PRO A 199 17.89 -6.70 -4.18
CA PRO A 199 18.00 -5.44 -4.90
C PRO A 199 17.39 -5.54 -6.29
N MET A 200 16.61 -4.50 -6.66
CA MET A 200 16.00 -4.38 -7.97
C MET A 200 16.85 -3.46 -8.86
N GLU A 201 17.37 -4.02 -9.95
CA GLU A 201 18.05 -3.23 -10.95
C GLU A 201 17.05 -2.37 -11.73
N LEU A 202 17.35 -1.08 -11.83
CA LEU A 202 16.53 -0.09 -12.50
C LEU A 202 17.33 0.69 -13.54
N PRO A 203 16.68 1.09 -14.66
CA PRO A 203 17.33 1.98 -15.64
C PRO A 203 17.79 3.30 -15.01
N ALA A 204 18.91 3.84 -15.49
CA ALA A 204 19.47 5.09 -14.97
C ALA A 204 18.48 6.26 -14.95
N PRO A 205 17.62 6.50 -15.98
CA PRO A 205 16.61 7.55 -15.92
C PRO A 205 15.63 7.38 -14.77
N LEU A 206 15.23 6.14 -14.46
CA LEU A 206 14.30 5.87 -13.36
C LEU A 206 14.99 6.07 -12.00
N ARG A 207 16.24 5.63 -11.85
CA ARG A 207 17.02 5.90 -10.61
C ARG A 207 17.13 7.40 -10.33
N ALA A 208 17.38 8.20 -11.37
CA ALA A 208 17.45 9.66 -11.25
C ALA A 208 16.11 10.27 -10.79
N VAL A 209 14.97 9.84 -11.38
CA VAL A 209 13.62 10.27 -10.95
C VAL A 209 13.38 9.94 -9.48
N LEU A 210 13.81 8.77 -9.03
CA LEU A 210 13.64 8.30 -7.65
C LEU A 210 14.69 8.85 -6.67
N GLY A 211 15.67 9.63 -7.16
CA GLY A 211 16.76 10.15 -6.34
C GLY A 211 17.57 9.05 -5.68
N MET A 212 17.85 7.95 -6.40
CA MET A 212 18.58 6.80 -5.87
C MET A 212 20.12 6.97 -5.93
N ASP A 213 20.61 7.86 -6.76
CA ASP A 213 22.03 8.08 -6.97
C ASP A 213 22.62 9.11 -5.98
N VAL A 214 22.04 9.20 -4.78
CA VAL A 214 22.53 10.06 -3.70
C VAL A 214 23.37 9.27 -2.70
N GLU A 215 24.43 9.89 -2.22
CA GLU A 215 25.24 9.32 -1.14
C GLU A 215 24.53 9.41 0.21
N ALA A 216 24.88 8.52 1.13
CA ALA A 216 24.42 8.60 2.50
C ALA A 216 24.94 9.91 3.15
N PRO A 217 24.13 10.67 3.89
CA PRO A 217 24.61 11.81 4.64
C PRO A 217 25.68 11.38 5.65
N PRO A 218 26.68 12.21 5.97
CA PRO A 218 27.68 11.88 6.96
C PRO A 218 27.04 11.57 8.32
N ALA A 219 27.60 10.60 9.05
CA ALA A 219 27.02 10.04 10.29
C ALA A 219 26.67 11.09 11.36
N ALA A 220 27.36 12.25 11.36
CA ALA A 220 27.09 13.35 12.29
C ALA A 220 25.74 14.05 12.08
N GLU A 221 25.18 14.03 10.88
CA GLU A 221 23.87 14.64 10.58
C GLU A 221 22.69 13.73 10.96
N VAL A 222 22.95 12.41 11.07
CA VAL A 222 21.91 11.41 11.39
C VAL A 222 21.53 11.47 12.89
N THR A 223 22.45 11.85 13.77
CA THR A 223 22.20 11.90 15.22
C THR A 223 21.37 13.10 15.68
N GLY A 224 21.27 14.16 14.86
CA GLY A 224 20.53 15.39 15.21
C GLY A 224 19.04 15.39 14.84
N ARG A 225 18.54 14.39 14.10
CA ARG A 225 17.15 14.29 13.63
C ARG A 225 16.50 12.92 13.81
N VAL A 226 16.89 12.19 14.84
CA VAL A 226 16.01 11.20 15.44
C VAL A 226 15.07 11.93 16.42
N ALA A 227 14.49 13.04 15.99
CA ALA A 227 13.14 13.33 16.43
C ALA A 227 12.31 12.22 15.80
N VAL A 228 11.84 11.32 16.65
CA VAL A 228 10.67 10.51 16.40
C VAL A 228 9.77 11.36 15.51
N ALA A 229 9.68 11.05 14.22
CA ALA A 229 8.47 11.34 13.50
C ALA A 229 7.44 10.47 14.21
N ALA A 230 7.01 10.98 15.37
CA ALA A 230 5.74 10.60 15.94
C ALA A 230 4.80 10.66 14.74
N ASP A 231 4.20 9.54 14.46
CA ASP A 231 3.13 9.37 13.54
C ASP A 231 2.50 10.72 13.23
N ALA A 232 2.80 11.27 12.05
CA ALA A 232 1.87 12.18 11.45
C ALA A 232 0.68 11.26 11.18
N ASP A 233 -0.09 11.09 12.25
CA ASP A 233 -1.46 10.69 12.21
C ASP A 233 -2.08 11.47 11.05
N VAL A 234 -2.23 10.79 9.92
CA VAL A 234 -3.18 11.22 8.91
C VAL A 234 -4.51 10.97 9.58
N SER A 235 -4.80 11.86 10.56
CA SER A 235 -6.11 12.09 11.10
C SER A 235 -7.05 12.10 9.90
N THR A 236 -7.74 10.99 9.74
CA THR A 236 -8.98 10.94 8.99
C THR A 236 -9.88 11.99 9.62
N THR A 237 -9.92 13.18 9.03
CA THR A 237 -11.06 14.07 9.18
C THR A 237 -12.22 13.29 8.59
N GLU A 238 -12.88 12.52 9.45
CA GLU A 238 -14.22 12.06 9.24
C GLU A 238 -15.07 13.33 9.11
N ALA A 239 -15.43 13.70 7.88
CA ALA A 239 -16.60 14.49 7.65
C ALA A 239 -17.78 13.59 8.05
N SER A 240 -18.17 13.70 9.33
CA SER A 240 -19.42 13.18 9.84
C SER A 240 -20.54 13.87 9.06
N ALA A 241 -21.02 13.22 8.00
CA ALA A 241 -22.33 13.52 7.45
C ALA A 241 -23.35 12.90 8.42
N THR A 242 -23.77 13.67 9.39
CA THR A 242 -24.98 13.42 10.18
C THR A 242 -26.15 13.44 9.21
N ALA A 243 -26.57 12.27 8.76
CA ALA A 243 -27.86 12.06 8.16
C ALA A 243 -28.90 12.22 9.27
N ALA A 244 -29.51 13.39 9.36
CA ALA A 244 -30.71 13.61 10.14
C ALA A 244 -31.86 12.79 9.52
N ALA A 245 -32.42 11.88 10.29
CA ALA A 245 -33.65 11.19 9.96
C ALA A 245 -34.81 12.21 9.87
N PRO A 246 -35.68 12.16 8.86
CA PRO A 246 -36.89 12.95 8.88
C PRO A 246 -37.93 12.28 9.77
N THR A 247 -38.37 13.00 10.81
CA THR A 247 -39.55 12.70 11.58
C THR A 247 -40.80 12.80 10.67
N SER A 248 -41.63 11.80 10.77
CA SER A 248 -42.97 11.75 10.19
C SER A 248 -43.92 12.82 10.76
N GLU A 249 -44.48 13.66 9.93
CA GLU A 249 -45.83 14.23 10.15
C GLU A 249 -46.52 14.39 8.81
N ALA A 250 -47.73 13.85 8.79
CA ALA A 250 -48.64 13.81 7.67
C ALA A 250 -49.28 15.17 7.43
N VAL A 251 -49.51 15.57 6.16
CA VAL A 251 -50.75 16.22 5.72
C VAL A 251 -50.97 15.94 4.24
N ALA A 252 -52.16 15.49 3.92
CA ALA A 252 -52.68 15.21 2.59
C ALA A 252 -52.99 16.49 1.81
N ALA A 253 -52.71 16.48 0.50
CA ALA A 253 -53.54 17.14 -0.51
C ALA A 253 -53.13 16.74 -1.94
N GLY A 254 -54.10 16.40 -2.74
CA GLY A 254 -54.06 15.77 -4.03
C GLY A 254 -53.55 16.65 -5.18
N GLY A 255 -53.18 15.96 -6.24
CA GLY A 255 -52.82 16.56 -7.53
C GLY A 255 -52.48 15.48 -8.54
N LYS A 256 -53.46 15.06 -9.32
CA LYS A 256 -53.31 14.21 -10.51
C LYS A 256 -52.49 14.96 -11.56
N GLN A 257 -51.43 14.39 -12.07
CA GLN A 257 -50.96 14.72 -13.42
C GLN A 257 -50.51 13.45 -14.17
N GLN A 258 -51.03 13.37 -15.38
CA GLN A 258 -50.97 12.30 -16.37
C GLN A 258 -49.53 12.05 -16.88
N LEU A 259 -49.23 10.76 -17.09
CA LEU A 259 -48.12 10.27 -17.92
C LEU A 259 -48.52 10.34 -19.42
N PRO A 260 -47.66 10.73 -20.33
CA PRO A 260 -47.84 10.45 -21.74
C PRO A 260 -47.32 9.05 -22.08
N ALA A 261 -48.15 8.32 -22.81
CA ALA A 261 -47.87 7.04 -23.41
C ALA A 261 -46.92 7.19 -24.61
N GLY A 262 -46.04 6.19 -24.80
CA GLY A 262 -45.40 5.96 -26.09
C GLY A 262 -43.94 5.55 -25.98
N CYS A 263 -43.67 4.27 -25.89
CA CYS A 263 -42.78 3.48 -26.73
C CYS A 263 -42.60 2.07 -26.14
N ALA A 264 -43.58 1.24 -26.43
CA ALA A 264 -43.39 -0.22 -26.40
C ALA A 264 -43.22 -0.64 -27.87
N THR A 265 -42.04 -1.08 -28.23
CA THR A 265 -41.76 -2.05 -29.32
C THR A 265 -40.25 -2.13 -29.47
N LEU A 266 -39.70 -3.30 -29.17
CA LEU A 266 -38.50 -3.98 -29.69
C LEU A 266 -37.83 -4.86 -28.63
N LEU A 267 -38.53 -5.93 -28.27
CA LEU A 267 -37.93 -7.11 -27.63
C LEU A 267 -38.68 -8.34 -28.12
N ARG A 268 -38.35 -8.78 -29.32
CA ARG A 268 -38.54 -10.16 -29.84
C ARG A 268 -37.58 -10.36 -31.00
N GLU A 269 -36.83 -11.42 -30.92
CA GLU A 269 -35.97 -12.09 -31.92
C GLU A 269 -34.48 -12.07 -31.54
N ALA A 270 -34.12 -13.11 -30.80
CA ALA A 270 -32.89 -13.89 -30.90
C ALA A 270 -32.96 -15.08 -29.94
N LYS A 271 -33.84 -16.06 -30.27
CA LYS A 271 -33.66 -17.45 -29.93
C LYS A 271 -33.75 -18.19 -31.25
N GLN A 272 -32.67 -18.89 -31.60
CA GLN A 272 -32.39 -19.89 -32.62
C GLN A 272 -31.24 -19.46 -33.53
N ASN A 273 -30.04 -19.83 -33.13
CA ASN A 273 -29.13 -20.76 -33.80
C ASN A 273 -27.98 -21.08 -32.87
#